data_600f69dcca386942098fc280ddca908f
#
_entry.id   600f69dcca386942098fc280ddca908f
#
_cell.length_a   1.000
_cell.length_b   1.000
_cell.length_c   1.000
_cell.angle_alpha   90.00
_cell.angle_beta   90.00
_cell.angle_gamma   90.00
#
_symmetry.space_group_name_H-M   'P 1'
#
loop_
_entity.id
_entity.type
_entity.pdbx_description
1 polymer ?
#
loop_
_entity_poly.entity_id
_entity_poly.type
_entity_poly.pdbx_seq_one_letter_code
_entity_poly.pdbx_strand_id
1 'polypeptide(L)'
;MRKTFPLEKYRWPILPAGILLVWIGSFAGPDRALAQAIVENPAKPKAANAGRVVVPQEALVISDEGTSDYYFKWPRGLKTAPDGSLSLIDESQVLRFDKSGKFLQNLFKKGQGPGEVNNVSACLPVVKNFIIHSPYPNKLVFFDLAGKYERELPVRSETRSMMTALLFHGGTFYFETREFPRVKGDPDYVDSPHSILAVSEATGEIKTLSAFPTRAFVVSSPSGGGGMFDITSLIAVPFKERLLALTHTSEYLLKIYNPEADKIIREFRRAYERVKPEPLTEEQKKGGLIIDGKHYGPPELKFQNDVRNLLARCDEIWAVTSTKDKAKGILIDVFDGEGVYRDSFWLKLPEAALKSVIYPGFCALDGDFLWVVERSEDETFAVKKYRVVI
;
A
#
# COMPACT_ATOMS: atom_id res chain seq x y z
N MET A 1 52.73 13.06 -58.31
CA MET A 1 52.19 14.29 -58.95
C MET A 1 51.46 15.12 -57.92
N ARG A 2 52.09 16.20 -57.50
CA ARG A 2 51.52 17.18 -56.59
C ARG A 2 50.81 18.21 -57.44
N LYS A 3 49.55 18.52 -57.16
CA LYS A 3 48.86 19.71 -57.75
C LYS A 3 48.58 20.68 -56.59
N THR A 4 49.26 21.79 -56.70
CA THR A 4 49.10 23.03 -55.95
C THR A 4 47.92 23.84 -56.54
N PHE A 5 47.05 24.39 -55.67
CA PHE A 5 46.02 25.39 -56.00
C PHE A 5 46.35 26.72 -55.31
N PRO A 6 46.15 27.88 -55.97
CA PRO A 6 46.60 29.18 -55.51
C PRO A 6 45.59 29.85 -54.58
N LEU A 7 46.16 30.66 -53.68
CA LEU A 7 45.46 31.59 -52.79
C LEU A 7 45.00 32.85 -53.60
N GLU A 8 43.69 33.04 -53.67
CA GLU A 8 43.13 34.33 -54.08
C GLU A 8 42.62 35.16 -52.91
N LYS A 9 43.05 36.41 -52.89
CA LYS A 9 42.81 37.50 -51.95
C LYS A 9 41.34 37.91 -51.96
N TYR A 10 40.61 37.84 -50.89
CA TYR A 10 39.36 38.58 -50.68
C TYR A 10 39.56 39.71 -49.69
N ARG A 11 39.35 40.93 -50.14
CA ARG A 11 39.28 42.21 -49.42
C ARG A 11 37.95 42.24 -48.64
N TRP A 12 38.01 42.54 -47.35
CA TRP A 12 36.85 42.86 -46.57
C TRP A 12 36.45 44.35 -46.70
N PRO A 13 35.17 44.66 -46.84
CA PRO A 13 34.68 46.03 -46.69
C PRO A 13 34.40 46.33 -45.23
N ILE A 14 34.86 47.50 -44.79
CA ILE A 14 34.55 48.11 -43.50
C ILE A 14 33.07 48.48 -43.47
N LEU A 15 32.27 47.96 -42.53
CA LEU A 15 30.93 48.42 -42.22
C LEU A 15 30.88 49.02 -40.83
N PRO A 16 30.03 50.02 -40.55
CA PRO A 16 30.11 50.88 -39.39
C PRO A 16 29.47 50.26 -38.17
N ALA A 17 29.86 50.81 -37.01
CA ALA A 17 29.38 50.45 -35.68
C ALA A 17 27.82 50.41 -35.61
N GLY A 18 27.28 49.23 -35.44
CA GLY A 18 25.86 48.95 -35.17
C GLY A 18 25.72 48.16 -33.89
N ILE A 19 25.05 48.74 -32.98
CA ILE A 19 24.49 48.33 -31.70
C ILE A 19 24.50 46.81 -31.48
N LEU A 20 25.32 46.34 -30.54
CA LEU A 20 25.34 44.99 -30.01
C LEU A 20 24.12 44.82 -29.05
N LEU A 21 22.98 44.40 -29.55
CA LEU A 21 21.87 43.90 -28.73
C LEU A 21 22.30 42.56 -28.15
N VAL A 22 22.75 42.58 -26.88
CA VAL A 22 22.98 41.38 -26.11
C VAL A 22 21.62 40.71 -25.83
N TRP A 23 21.30 39.70 -26.65
CA TRP A 23 20.26 38.76 -26.36
C TRP A 23 20.69 37.91 -25.16
N ILE A 24 20.28 38.31 -23.95
CA ILE A 24 20.31 37.45 -22.79
C ILE A 24 19.22 36.41 -23.01
N GLY A 25 19.54 35.37 -23.77
CA GLY A 25 18.76 34.15 -23.80
C GLY A 25 18.73 33.59 -22.39
N SER A 26 17.61 33.71 -21.71
CA SER A 26 17.33 32.97 -20.51
C SER A 26 17.40 31.48 -20.88
N PHE A 27 18.56 30.85 -20.66
CA PHE A 27 18.64 29.41 -20.51
C PHE A 27 17.85 29.09 -19.25
N ALA A 28 16.55 28.84 -19.41
CA ALA A 28 15.80 28.05 -18.47
C ALA A 28 16.51 26.69 -18.44
N GLY A 29 17.45 26.51 -17.54
CA GLY A 29 18.00 25.20 -17.23
C GLY A 29 16.85 24.28 -16.86
N PRO A 30 16.98 22.95 -17.07
CA PRO A 30 15.95 22.01 -16.68
C PRO A 30 15.56 22.31 -15.23
N ASP A 31 14.27 22.52 -14.99
CA ASP A 31 13.71 22.72 -13.67
C ASP A 31 14.33 21.66 -12.75
N ARG A 32 15.32 22.08 -11.97
CA ARG A 32 15.70 21.35 -10.77
C ARG A 32 14.46 21.45 -9.90
N ALA A 33 13.60 20.44 -9.97
CA ALA A 33 12.56 20.24 -9.00
C ALA A 33 13.27 20.34 -7.64
N LEU A 34 13.08 21.48 -6.97
CA LEU A 34 13.58 21.68 -5.62
C LEU A 34 13.02 20.50 -4.82
N ALA A 35 13.90 19.62 -4.35
CA ALA A 35 13.51 18.52 -3.49
C ALA A 35 12.67 19.15 -2.39
N GLN A 36 11.40 18.79 -2.30
CA GLN A 36 10.50 19.37 -1.31
C GLN A 36 11.06 19.02 0.06
N ALA A 37 11.34 20.04 0.88
CA ALA A 37 11.93 19.84 2.20
C ALA A 37 11.02 18.90 3.03
N ILE A 38 11.63 17.92 3.68
CA ILE A 38 10.94 17.01 4.60
C ILE A 38 10.40 17.84 5.77
N VAL A 39 9.12 17.66 6.09
CA VAL A 39 8.51 18.27 7.26
C VAL A 39 9.01 17.53 8.51
N GLU A 40 9.86 18.20 9.28
CA GLU A 40 10.38 17.69 10.54
C GLU A 40 9.42 18.03 11.67
N ASN A 41 8.86 17.00 12.30
CA ASN A 41 7.95 17.18 13.42
C ASN A 41 8.67 16.92 14.76
N PRO A 42 8.22 17.55 15.85
CA PRO A 42 8.73 17.28 17.17
C PRO A 42 8.39 15.85 17.63
N ALA A 43 9.07 15.39 18.69
CA ALA A 43 8.80 14.06 19.26
C ALA A 43 7.39 13.92 19.87
N LYS A 44 6.78 15.03 20.25
CA LYS A 44 5.41 15.10 20.81
C LYS A 44 4.55 16.06 20.00
N PRO A 45 3.27 15.71 19.75
CA PRO A 45 2.36 16.60 19.05
C PRO A 45 1.90 17.75 19.94
N LYS A 46 1.18 18.73 19.33
CA LYS A 46 0.69 19.92 20.07
C LYS A 46 -0.58 19.66 20.87
N ALA A 47 -1.30 18.57 20.63
CA ALA A 47 -2.53 18.26 21.34
C ALA A 47 -2.28 18.14 22.84
N ALA A 48 -3.07 18.83 23.65
CA ALA A 48 -2.90 18.88 25.11
C ALA A 48 -3.12 17.50 25.77
N ASN A 49 -3.98 16.66 25.17
CA ASN A 49 -4.31 15.31 25.66
C ASN A 49 -3.59 14.21 24.87
N ALA A 50 -2.50 14.55 24.18
CA ALA A 50 -1.70 13.58 23.44
C ALA A 50 -1.18 12.45 24.34
N GLY A 51 -1.19 11.23 23.81
CA GLY A 51 -0.79 10.02 24.55
C GLY A 51 -1.88 9.48 25.50
N ARG A 52 -3.12 9.96 25.41
CA ARG A 52 -4.27 9.35 26.12
C ARG A 52 -4.52 7.93 25.64
N VAL A 53 -5.20 7.14 26.49
CA VAL A 53 -5.66 5.80 26.10
C VAL A 53 -7.08 5.90 25.57
N VAL A 54 -7.26 5.45 24.33
CA VAL A 54 -8.57 5.30 23.68
C VAL A 54 -8.95 3.84 23.72
N VAL A 55 -10.09 3.54 24.34
CA VAL A 55 -10.68 2.21 24.42
C VAL A 55 -11.89 2.18 23.49
N PRO A 56 -11.79 1.62 22.28
CA PRO A 56 -12.91 1.55 21.36
C PRO A 56 -14.05 0.68 21.92
N GLN A 57 -15.27 1.03 21.51
CA GLN A 57 -16.46 0.26 21.88
C GLN A 57 -16.81 -0.70 20.74
N GLU A 58 -16.97 -1.98 21.04
CA GLU A 58 -17.47 -2.95 20.07
C GLU A 58 -18.91 -2.59 19.69
N ALA A 59 -19.15 -2.39 18.41
CA ALA A 59 -20.45 -1.97 17.86
C ALA A 59 -21.13 -3.09 17.07
N LEU A 60 -20.35 -4.04 16.51
CA LEU A 60 -20.86 -5.11 15.67
C LEU A 60 -19.86 -6.25 15.60
N VAL A 61 -20.36 -7.47 15.51
CA VAL A 61 -19.59 -8.70 15.24
C VAL A 61 -20.22 -9.42 14.05
N ILE A 62 -19.40 -9.83 13.09
CA ILE A 62 -19.75 -10.72 12.00
C ILE A 62 -18.93 -11.99 12.17
N SER A 63 -19.60 -13.13 12.33
CA SER A 63 -19.01 -14.46 12.39
C SER A 63 -19.74 -15.40 11.45
N ASP A 64 -19.10 -16.49 11.11
CA ASP A 64 -19.72 -17.56 10.30
C ASP A 64 -20.44 -18.61 11.18
N GLU A 65 -20.51 -18.38 12.48
CA GLU A 65 -21.23 -19.24 13.40
C GLU A 65 -22.75 -19.23 13.09
N GLY A 66 -23.31 -20.40 12.89
CA GLY A 66 -24.75 -20.56 12.64
C GLY A 66 -25.22 -20.21 11.24
N THR A 67 -24.32 -19.96 10.27
CA THR A 67 -24.66 -19.75 8.86
C THR A 67 -24.01 -20.77 7.96
N SER A 68 -24.66 -21.07 6.82
CA SER A 68 -24.10 -21.84 5.70
C SER A 68 -23.79 -20.98 4.48
N ASP A 69 -24.08 -19.68 4.53
CA ASP A 69 -23.98 -18.78 3.38
C ASP A 69 -22.52 -18.40 3.08
N TYR A 70 -21.67 -18.40 4.11
CA TYR A 70 -20.23 -18.13 4.01
C TYR A 70 -19.50 -18.79 5.18
N TYR A 71 -18.15 -18.77 5.07
CA TYR A 71 -17.25 -19.23 6.13
C TYR A 71 -16.04 -18.31 6.22
N PHE A 72 -15.36 -18.30 7.35
CA PHE A 72 -14.10 -17.59 7.54
C PHE A 72 -12.93 -18.56 7.75
N LYS A 73 -11.93 -18.49 6.86
CA LYS A 73 -10.66 -19.22 6.99
C LYS A 73 -9.47 -18.28 7.10
N TRP A 74 -9.47 -17.21 6.29
CA TRP A 74 -8.42 -16.22 6.28
C TRP A 74 -8.95 -14.90 5.72
N PRO A 75 -9.92 -14.27 6.39
CA PRO A 75 -10.52 -13.02 5.92
C PRO A 75 -9.49 -11.90 5.90
N ARG A 76 -9.44 -11.16 4.79
CA ARG A 76 -8.49 -10.07 4.55
C ARG A 76 -9.01 -9.10 3.49
N GLY A 77 -8.24 -8.03 3.23
CA GLY A 77 -8.59 -7.06 2.17
C GLY A 77 -9.87 -6.31 2.48
N LEU A 78 -10.10 -6.00 3.77
CA LEU A 78 -11.27 -5.27 4.22
C LEU A 78 -11.34 -3.90 3.53
N LYS A 79 -12.48 -3.62 2.93
CA LYS A 79 -12.78 -2.33 2.30
C LYS A 79 -14.21 -1.92 2.63
N THR A 80 -14.38 -0.68 3.00
CA THR A 80 -15.71 -0.07 3.17
C THR A 80 -16.09 0.69 1.91
N ALA A 81 -17.36 0.57 1.52
CA ALA A 81 -17.94 1.34 0.43
C ALA A 81 -18.57 2.63 0.96
N PRO A 82 -18.84 3.63 0.11
CA PRO A 82 -19.45 4.90 0.53
C PRO A 82 -20.82 4.76 1.21
N ASP A 83 -21.56 3.67 0.98
CA ASP A 83 -22.84 3.35 1.63
C ASP A 83 -22.67 2.70 3.02
N GLY A 84 -21.42 2.53 3.49
CA GLY A 84 -21.06 1.89 4.74
C GLY A 84 -21.07 0.36 4.68
N SER A 85 -21.32 -0.25 3.53
CA SER A 85 -21.18 -1.70 3.34
C SER A 85 -19.72 -2.12 3.40
N LEU A 86 -19.47 -3.34 3.89
CA LEU A 86 -18.15 -3.94 3.99
C LEU A 86 -17.96 -5.00 2.91
N SER A 87 -16.81 -5.03 2.29
CA SER A 87 -16.34 -6.15 1.47
C SER A 87 -15.03 -6.69 1.99
N LEU A 88 -14.84 -8.00 1.84
CA LEU A 88 -13.60 -8.69 2.19
C LEU A 88 -13.38 -9.89 1.28
N ILE A 89 -12.14 -10.36 1.26
CA ILE A 89 -11.72 -11.56 0.53
C ILE A 89 -11.40 -12.64 1.54
N ASP A 90 -11.89 -13.85 1.30
CA ASP A 90 -11.51 -15.02 2.09
C ASP A 90 -11.37 -16.24 1.19
N GLU A 91 -10.12 -16.69 0.96
CA GLU A 91 -9.81 -17.76 0.00
C GLU A 91 -10.52 -17.59 -1.35
N SER A 92 -11.53 -18.44 -1.58
CA SER A 92 -12.37 -18.46 -2.79
C SER A 92 -13.72 -17.75 -2.55
N GLN A 93 -13.71 -16.67 -1.80
CA GLN A 93 -14.90 -15.85 -1.51
C GLN A 93 -14.57 -14.37 -1.65
N VAL A 94 -15.52 -13.59 -2.11
CA VAL A 94 -15.56 -12.13 -2.02
C VAL A 94 -16.88 -11.76 -1.37
N LEU A 95 -16.83 -11.62 -0.06
CA LEU A 95 -18.01 -11.46 0.77
C LEU A 95 -18.39 -9.98 0.90
N ARG A 96 -19.67 -9.72 0.87
CA ARG A 96 -20.25 -8.39 1.10
C ARG A 96 -21.26 -8.45 2.23
N PHE A 97 -21.17 -7.43 3.10
CA PHE A 97 -22.09 -7.22 4.21
C PHE A 97 -22.62 -5.81 4.16
N ASP A 98 -23.85 -5.58 4.55
CA ASP A 98 -24.38 -4.22 4.71
C ASP A 98 -23.78 -3.55 5.95
N LYS A 99 -24.10 -2.27 6.16
CA LYS A 99 -23.61 -1.48 7.31
C LYS A 99 -24.01 -2.05 8.67
N SER A 100 -25.03 -2.92 8.72
CA SER A 100 -25.49 -3.59 9.94
C SER A 100 -24.83 -4.97 10.15
N GLY A 101 -23.96 -5.39 9.22
CA GLY A 101 -23.27 -6.67 9.26
C GLY A 101 -24.08 -7.84 8.68
N LYS A 102 -25.22 -7.58 8.09
CA LYS A 102 -26.01 -8.61 7.42
C LYS A 102 -25.32 -9.02 6.12
N PHE A 103 -25.15 -10.32 5.92
CA PHE A 103 -24.63 -10.87 4.68
C PHE A 103 -25.53 -10.47 3.49
N LEU A 104 -24.91 -9.97 2.45
CA LEU A 104 -25.56 -9.59 1.20
C LEU A 104 -25.34 -10.65 0.13
N GLN A 105 -24.09 -11.00 -0.12
CA GLN A 105 -23.75 -11.95 -1.18
C GLN A 105 -22.26 -12.31 -1.19
N ASN A 106 -21.95 -13.39 -1.92
CA ASN A 106 -20.60 -13.74 -2.34
C ASN A 106 -20.46 -13.46 -3.85
N LEU A 107 -19.57 -12.54 -4.21
CA LEU A 107 -19.30 -12.15 -5.61
C LEU A 107 -18.36 -13.13 -6.33
N PHE A 108 -17.70 -14.03 -5.61
CA PHE A 108 -16.79 -14.99 -6.21
C PHE A 108 -17.57 -16.11 -6.92
N LYS A 109 -17.26 -16.32 -8.17
CA LYS A 109 -17.70 -17.49 -8.95
C LYS A 109 -16.46 -18.09 -9.62
N LYS A 110 -16.14 -19.34 -9.28
CA LYS A 110 -14.98 -20.04 -9.83
C LYS A 110 -15.21 -20.43 -11.28
N GLY A 111 -14.29 -20.03 -12.16
CA GLY A 111 -14.36 -20.39 -13.58
C GLY A 111 -13.62 -19.39 -14.47
N GLN A 112 -13.89 -19.51 -15.79
CA GLN A 112 -13.30 -18.67 -16.83
C GLN A 112 -14.35 -17.94 -17.69
N GLY A 113 -15.62 -18.15 -17.40
CA GLY A 113 -16.73 -17.46 -18.08
C GLY A 113 -16.86 -15.98 -17.67
N PRO A 114 -17.82 -15.27 -18.28
CA PRO A 114 -18.10 -13.89 -17.93
C PRO A 114 -18.47 -13.75 -16.44
N GLY A 115 -17.77 -12.87 -15.74
CA GLY A 115 -17.95 -12.68 -14.29
C GLY A 115 -17.34 -13.75 -13.40
N GLU A 116 -16.68 -14.76 -13.96
CA GLU A 116 -16.02 -15.83 -13.22
C GLU A 116 -14.52 -15.52 -13.06
N VAL A 117 -13.95 -15.97 -11.94
CA VAL A 117 -12.52 -15.79 -11.60
C VAL A 117 -11.96 -17.07 -10.99
N ASN A 118 -10.68 -17.37 -11.20
CA ASN A 118 -10.03 -18.51 -10.57
C ASN A 118 -9.49 -18.19 -9.18
N ASN A 119 -9.06 -16.94 -8.99
CA ASN A 119 -8.58 -16.42 -7.71
C ASN A 119 -8.80 -14.91 -7.67
N VAL A 120 -8.71 -14.34 -6.48
CA VAL A 120 -8.92 -12.90 -6.22
C VAL A 120 -7.73 -12.37 -5.45
N SER A 121 -7.14 -11.29 -5.94
CA SER A 121 -6.07 -10.56 -5.23
C SER A 121 -6.57 -9.27 -4.60
N ALA A 122 -7.63 -8.67 -5.14
CA ALA A 122 -8.19 -7.43 -4.61
C ALA A 122 -9.69 -7.32 -4.91
N CYS A 123 -10.42 -6.68 -3.98
CA CYS A 123 -11.76 -6.17 -4.19
C CYS A 123 -11.75 -4.67 -3.90
N LEU A 124 -12.24 -3.87 -4.83
CA LEU A 124 -12.27 -2.42 -4.73
C LEU A 124 -13.71 -1.92 -4.88
N PRO A 125 -14.37 -1.49 -3.80
CA PRO A 125 -15.64 -0.78 -3.91
C PRO A 125 -15.39 0.63 -4.45
N VAL A 126 -16.12 1.00 -5.48
CA VAL A 126 -16.15 2.36 -6.04
C VAL A 126 -17.59 2.87 -6.02
N VAL A 127 -17.80 4.16 -6.30
CA VAL A 127 -19.11 4.81 -6.12
C VAL A 127 -20.27 4.07 -6.76
N LYS A 128 -20.08 3.43 -7.91
CA LYS A 128 -21.15 2.78 -8.67
C LYS A 128 -21.00 1.27 -8.81
N ASN A 129 -19.82 0.73 -8.49
CA ASN A 129 -19.46 -0.65 -8.81
C ASN A 129 -18.65 -1.31 -7.70
N PHE A 130 -18.63 -2.65 -7.72
CA PHE A 130 -17.60 -3.45 -7.08
C PHE A 130 -16.70 -4.03 -8.16
N ILE A 131 -15.38 -3.91 -7.97
CA ILE A 131 -14.41 -4.36 -8.93
C ILE A 131 -13.53 -5.41 -8.29
N ILE A 132 -13.49 -6.59 -8.89
CA ILE A 132 -12.63 -7.68 -8.46
C ILE A 132 -11.46 -7.78 -9.41
N HIS A 133 -10.25 -7.82 -8.87
CA HIS A 133 -9.04 -8.14 -9.62
C HIS A 133 -8.75 -9.63 -9.51
N SER A 134 -8.73 -10.30 -10.67
CA SER A 134 -8.24 -11.66 -10.84
C SER A 134 -6.86 -11.64 -11.48
N PRO A 135 -5.81 -12.19 -10.85
CA PRO A 135 -4.49 -12.22 -11.45
C PRO A 135 -4.33 -13.30 -12.54
N TYR A 136 -5.24 -14.31 -12.58
CA TYR A 136 -5.18 -15.41 -13.55
C TYR A 136 -6.57 -15.85 -14.01
N PRO A 137 -7.02 -15.52 -15.25
CA PRO A 137 -6.38 -14.56 -16.16
C PRO A 137 -6.37 -13.15 -15.55
N ASN A 138 -5.37 -12.34 -15.95
CA ASN A 138 -5.25 -10.98 -15.40
C ASN A 138 -6.36 -10.09 -15.95
N LYS A 139 -7.37 -9.82 -15.12
CA LYS A 139 -8.56 -9.04 -15.50
C LYS A 139 -9.18 -8.34 -14.30
N LEU A 140 -9.90 -7.26 -14.60
CA LEU A 140 -10.84 -6.62 -13.69
C LEU A 140 -12.26 -7.06 -14.06
N VAL A 141 -13.02 -7.48 -13.06
CA VAL A 141 -14.43 -7.89 -13.22
C VAL A 141 -15.30 -6.87 -12.49
N PHE A 142 -16.26 -6.30 -13.20
CA PHE A 142 -17.13 -5.25 -12.71
C PHE A 142 -18.51 -5.82 -12.38
N PHE A 143 -18.98 -5.47 -11.19
CA PHE A 143 -20.32 -5.78 -10.71
C PHE A 143 -21.00 -4.47 -10.31
N ASP A 144 -22.30 -4.36 -10.54
CA ASP A 144 -23.10 -3.26 -9.99
C ASP A 144 -23.22 -3.37 -8.46
N LEU A 145 -23.85 -2.38 -7.83
CA LEU A 145 -24.03 -2.40 -6.37
C LEU A 145 -24.96 -3.52 -5.88
N ALA A 146 -25.80 -4.09 -6.75
CA ALA A 146 -26.60 -5.26 -6.45
C ALA A 146 -25.83 -6.58 -6.64
N GLY A 147 -24.57 -6.51 -7.13
CA GLY A 147 -23.70 -7.66 -7.36
C GLY A 147 -23.96 -8.41 -8.65
N LYS A 148 -24.67 -7.78 -9.58
CA LYS A 148 -24.85 -8.32 -10.92
C LYS A 148 -23.61 -8.00 -11.75
N TYR A 149 -23.11 -9.02 -12.46
CA TYR A 149 -22.03 -8.85 -13.44
C TYR A 149 -22.40 -7.82 -14.52
N GLU A 150 -21.49 -6.92 -14.83
CA GLU A 150 -21.64 -5.92 -15.88
C GLU A 150 -20.69 -6.15 -17.05
N ARG A 151 -19.41 -6.22 -16.76
CA ARG A 151 -18.36 -6.37 -17.77
C ARG A 151 -17.06 -6.85 -17.15
N GLU A 152 -16.10 -7.19 -17.98
CA GLU A 152 -14.73 -7.40 -17.58
C GLU A 152 -13.76 -6.64 -18.50
N LEU A 153 -12.60 -6.32 -17.94
CA LEU A 153 -11.52 -5.61 -18.61
C LEU A 153 -10.25 -6.44 -18.49
N PRO A 154 -9.71 -6.99 -19.58
CA PRO A 154 -8.42 -7.64 -19.57
C PRO A 154 -7.31 -6.63 -19.20
N VAL A 155 -6.47 -6.97 -18.22
CA VAL A 155 -5.32 -6.15 -17.81
C VAL A 155 -4.09 -6.66 -18.57
N ARG A 156 -3.59 -5.84 -19.49
CA ARG A 156 -2.51 -6.21 -20.41
C ARG A 156 -1.15 -6.01 -19.76
N SER A 157 -0.77 -6.90 -18.85
CA SER A 157 0.55 -6.93 -18.23
C SER A 157 1.38 -8.08 -18.76
N GLU A 158 2.59 -7.80 -19.17
CA GLU A 158 3.60 -8.82 -19.48
C GLU A 158 4.23 -9.40 -18.21
N THR A 159 4.13 -8.70 -17.09
CA THR A 159 4.68 -9.13 -15.81
C THR A 159 3.69 -9.99 -15.03
N ARG A 160 4.15 -11.14 -14.54
CA ARG A 160 3.39 -12.01 -13.63
C ARG A 160 3.50 -11.53 -12.17
N SER A 161 3.43 -10.23 -11.97
CA SER A 161 3.56 -9.63 -10.65
C SER A 161 2.23 -9.70 -9.90
N MET A 162 2.30 -9.91 -8.59
CA MET A 162 1.13 -9.75 -7.73
C MET A 162 0.75 -8.28 -7.71
N MET A 163 -0.53 -8.00 -7.89
CA MET A 163 -1.07 -6.65 -7.89
C MET A 163 -2.07 -6.48 -6.72
N THR A 164 -1.88 -5.44 -5.94
CA THR A 164 -2.81 -5.04 -4.87
C THR A 164 -3.50 -3.75 -5.27
N ALA A 165 -4.83 -3.75 -5.31
CA ALA A 165 -5.58 -2.54 -5.65
C ALA A 165 -5.49 -1.50 -4.53
N LEU A 166 -5.09 -0.29 -4.87
CA LEU A 166 -4.96 0.84 -3.97
C LEU A 166 -6.12 1.82 -4.10
N LEU A 167 -6.36 2.34 -5.29
CA LEU A 167 -7.23 3.48 -5.54
C LEU A 167 -7.83 3.39 -6.96
N PHE A 168 -9.06 3.92 -7.11
CA PHE A 168 -9.63 4.27 -8.42
C PHE A 168 -9.96 5.76 -8.45
N HIS A 169 -9.44 6.48 -9.43
CA HIS A 169 -9.73 7.90 -9.63
C HIS A 169 -9.60 8.28 -11.12
N GLY A 170 -10.52 9.11 -11.61
CA GLY A 170 -10.43 9.69 -12.97
C GLY A 170 -10.38 8.65 -14.09
N GLY A 171 -11.08 7.51 -13.98
CA GLY A 171 -11.03 6.43 -14.98
C GLY A 171 -9.73 5.62 -14.97
N THR A 172 -8.95 5.71 -13.89
CA THR A 172 -7.68 5.00 -13.73
C THR A 172 -7.66 4.21 -12.42
N PHE A 173 -7.28 2.94 -12.50
CA PHE A 173 -6.99 2.11 -11.34
C PHE A 173 -5.52 2.20 -11.01
N TYR A 174 -5.21 2.36 -9.74
CA TYR A 174 -3.85 2.36 -9.23
C TYR A 174 -3.61 1.11 -8.41
N PHE A 175 -2.56 0.38 -8.75
CA PHE A 175 -2.15 -0.84 -8.09
C PHE A 175 -0.74 -0.72 -7.56
N GLU A 176 -0.48 -1.36 -6.45
CA GLU A 176 0.85 -1.73 -6.02
C GLU A 176 1.25 -3.03 -6.70
N THR A 177 2.48 -3.13 -7.13
CA THR A 177 3.08 -4.36 -7.63
C THR A 177 4.53 -4.46 -7.22
N ARG A 178 5.05 -5.67 -7.19
CA ARG A 178 6.49 -5.92 -7.02
C ARG A 178 6.95 -7.10 -7.87
N GLU A 179 8.21 -7.06 -8.26
CA GLU A 179 8.87 -8.19 -8.85
C GLU A 179 9.44 -9.11 -7.76
N PHE A 180 9.42 -10.40 -8.01
CA PHE A 180 10.05 -11.38 -7.13
C PHE A 180 11.55 -11.42 -7.44
N PRO A 181 12.43 -10.85 -6.59
CA PRO A 181 13.85 -10.88 -6.82
C PRO A 181 14.39 -12.30 -6.69
N ARG A 182 15.46 -12.59 -7.39
CA ARG A 182 16.16 -13.87 -7.30
C ARG A 182 17.62 -13.63 -6.95
N VAL A 183 18.15 -14.47 -6.07
CA VAL A 183 19.57 -14.52 -5.75
C VAL A 183 20.20 -15.76 -6.38
N LYS A 184 21.49 -15.67 -6.72
CA LYS A 184 22.27 -16.82 -7.19
C LYS A 184 23.15 -17.29 -6.03
N GLY A 185 22.98 -18.55 -5.62
CA GLY A 185 23.76 -19.12 -4.52
C GLY A 185 23.08 -18.96 -3.17
N ASP A 186 23.84 -18.52 -2.16
CA ASP A 186 23.35 -18.39 -0.78
C ASP A 186 22.26 -17.31 -0.63
N PRO A 187 21.40 -17.44 0.38
CA PRO A 187 20.40 -16.42 0.72
C PRO A 187 21.04 -15.06 0.99
N ASP A 188 20.39 -13.98 0.52
CA ASP A 188 20.92 -12.63 0.65
C ASP A 188 19.79 -11.60 0.84
N TYR A 189 20.19 -10.43 1.36
CA TYR A 189 19.37 -9.23 1.46
C TYR A 189 19.45 -8.44 0.16
N VAL A 190 18.34 -8.33 -0.55
CA VAL A 190 18.29 -7.66 -1.85
C VAL A 190 17.24 -6.56 -1.87
N ASP A 191 17.43 -5.61 -2.77
CA ASP A 191 16.40 -4.63 -3.06
C ASP A 191 15.25 -5.31 -3.80
N SER A 192 14.03 -5.02 -3.35
CA SER A 192 12.79 -5.55 -3.90
C SER A 192 11.80 -4.38 -4.08
N PRO A 193 12.03 -3.49 -5.04
CA PRO A 193 11.24 -2.29 -5.18
C PRO A 193 9.77 -2.62 -5.49
N HIS A 194 8.88 -1.90 -4.83
CA HIS A 194 7.46 -1.91 -5.12
C HIS A 194 7.14 -0.75 -6.05
N SER A 195 6.40 -1.00 -7.10
CA SER A 195 6.00 0.02 -8.07
C SER A 195 4.50 0.30 -8.00
N ILE A 196 4.12 1.52 -8.29
CA ILE A 196 2.73 1.87 -8.55
C ILE A 196 2.46 1.70 -10.05
N LEU A 197 1.39 1.02 -10.38
CA LEU A 197 0.88 0.87 -11.74
C LEU A 197 -0.41 1.66 -11.90
N ALA A 198 -0.55 2.35 -13.01
CA ALA A 198 -1.79 2.93 -13.47
C ALA A 198 -2.40 2.07 -14.58
N VAL A 199 -3.65 1.65 -14.42
CA VAL A 199 -4.39 0.85 -15.40
C VAL A 199 -5.58 1.65 -15.90
N SER A 200 -5.60 1.94 -17.18
CA SER A 200 -6.71 2.65 -17.82
C SER A 200 -8.00 1.82 -17.79
N GLU A 201 -9.08 2.37 -17.25
CA GLU A 201 -10.40 1.74 -17.26
C GLU A 201 -10.94 1.55 -18.69
N ALA A 202 -10.59 2.44 -19.60
CA ALA A 202 -11.09 2.42 -20.97
C ALA A 202 -10.40 1.34 -21.83
N THR A 203 -9.09 1.11 -21.63
CA THR A 203 -8.29 0.25 -22.52
C THR A 203 -7.65 -0.95 -21.86
N GLY A 204 -7.52 -0.96 -20.52
CA GLY A 204 -6.76 -1.96 -19.77
C GLY A 204 -5.24 -1.82 -19.93
N GLU A 205 -4.77 -0.75 -20.57
CA GLU A 205 -3.35 -0.46 -20.71
C GLU A 205 -2.72 -0.10 -19.36
N ILE A 206 -1.49 -0.57 -19.16
CA ILE A 206 -0.72 -0.35 -17.94
C ILE A 206 0.39 0.66 -18.21
N LYS A 207 0.52 1.61 -17.30
CA LYS A 207 1.67 2.49 -17.17
C LYS A 207 2.34 2.25 -15.82
N THR A 208 3.62 1.92 -15.80
CA THR A 208 4.42 1.92 -14.56
C THR A 208 4.73 3.37 -14.18
N LEU A 209 4.42 3.69 -12.93
CA LEU A 209 4.73 4.96 -12.29
C LEU A 209 5.96 4.79 -11.38
N SER A 210 6.04 5.62 -10.33
CA SER A 210 7.16 5.58 -9.38
C SER A 210 7.36 4.24 -8.72
N ALA A 211 8.62 3.87 -8.52
CA ALA A 211 9.05 2.74 -7.71
C ALA A 211 9.56 3.22 -6.35
N PHE A 212 9.19 2.48 -5.31
CA PHE A 212 9.57 2.74 -3.92
C PHE A 212 10.53 1.64 -3.46
N PRO A 213 11.78 1.97 -3.13
CA PRO A 213 12.75 0.97 -2.71
C PRO A 213 12.31 0.32 -1.40
N THR A 214 12.28 -1.02 -1.41
CA THR A 214 12.08 -1.87 -0.24
C THR A 214 13.12 -2.96 -0.23
N ARG A 215 13.19 -3.74 0.84
CA ARG A 215 14.22 -4.74 1.02
C ARG A 215 13.62 -6.08 1.43
N ALA A 216 14.16 -7.17 0.89
CA ALA A 216 13.77 -8.53 1.23
C ALA A 216 14.99 -9.40 1.50
N PHE A 217 14.84 -10.41 2.36
CA PHE A 217 15.76 -11.54 2.49
C PHE A 217 15.23 -12.66 1.60
N VAL A 218 16.01 -13.03 0.58
CA VAL A 218 15.59 -13.93 -0.49
C VAL A 218 16.36 -15.22 -0.45
N VAL A 219 15.65 -16.32 -0.60
CA VAL A 219 16.19 -17.67 -0.77
C VAL A 219 15.75 -18.17 -2.13
N SER A 220 16.68 -18.53 -2.98
CA SER A 220 16.38 -19.09 -4.31
C SER A 220 16.91 -20.52 -4.44
N SER A 221 16.12 -21.37 -5.08
CA SER A 221 16.51 -22.72 -5.43
C SER A 221 17.22 -22.75 -6.80
N PRO A 222 18.28 -23.54 -6.98
CA PRO A 222 18.84 -23.82 -8.29
C PRO A 222 17.82 -24.43 -9.27
N SER A 223 16.82 -25.14 -8.76
CA SER A 223 15.72 -25.72 -9.56
C SER A 223 14.68 -24.72 -10.02
N GLY A 224 14.79 -23.44 -9.62
CA GLY A 224 13.91 -22.34 -10.05
C GLY A 224 12.81 -21.96 -9.06
N GLY A 225 12.71 -22.62 -7.91
CA GLY A 225 11.84 -22.20 -6.80
C GLY A 225 12.50 -21.13 -5.93
N GLY A 226 11.80 -20.67 -4.90
CA GLY A 226 12.34 -19.74 -3.91
C GLY A 226 11.26 -19.19 -3.00
N GLY A 227 11.70 -18.39 -2.05
CA GLY A 227 10.85 -17.66 -1.13
C GLY A 227 11.55 -16.42 -0.62
N MET A 228 10.82 -15.58 0.11
CA MET A 228 11.41 -14.37 0.70
C MET A 228 10.70 -13.96 1.97
N PHE A 229 11.43 -13.22 2.79
CA PHE A 229 10.91 -12.48 3.93
C PHE A 229 11.02 -10.99 3.63
N ASP A 230 9.91 -10.27 3.73
CA ASP A 230 9.92 -8.83 3.61
C ASP A 230 10.60 -8.19 4.83
N ILE A 231 11.65 -7.42 4.59
CA ILE A 231 12.30 -6.60 5.62
C ILE A 231 11.59 -5.25 5.72
N THR A 232 11.32 -4.64 4.56
CA THR A 232 10.45 -3.48 4.42
C THR A 232 9.47 -3.74 3.29
N SER A 233 8.28 -3.16 3.39
CA SER A 233 7.23 -3.25 2.36
C SER A 233 6.65 -1.88 2.10
N LEU A 234 6.11 -1.66 0.92
CA LEU A 234 5.29 -0.50 0.65
C LEU A 234 3.95 -0.68 1.39
N ILE A 235 3.62 0.27 2.23
CA ILE A 235 2.29 0.39 2.85
C ILE A 235 1.69 1.65 2.26
N ALA A 236 0.59 1.51 1.52
CA ALA A 236 -0.08 2.61 0.86
C ALA A 236 -1.59 2.53 1.09
N VAL A 237 -2.20 3.65 1.45
CA VAL A 237 -3.64 3.76 1.67
C VAL A 237 -4.21 4.95 0.90
N PRO A 238 -5.43 4.85 0.36
CA PRO A 238 -6.12 5.98 -0.24
C PRO A 238 -6.24 7.15 0.75
N PHE A 239 -5.97 8.36 0.27
CA PHE A 239 -6.05 9.58 1.04
C PHE A 239 -6.62 10.72 0.17
N LYS A 240 -7.65 11.42 0.65
CA LYS A 240 -8.32 12.52 -0.07
C LYS A 240 -8.64 12.15 -1.51
N GLU A 241 -9.49 11.15 -1.72
CA GLU A 241 -10.03 10.67 -3.01
C GLU A 241 -9.02 10.31 -4.10
N ARG A 242 -7.95 11.09 -4.28
CA ARG A 242 -6.99 10.96 -5.39
C ARG A 242 -5.53 10.79 -4.97
N LEU A 243 -5.23 10.81 -3.69
CA LEU A 243 -3.88 10.72 -3.16
C LEU A 243 -3.65 9.37 -2.49
N LEU A 244 -2.40 9.03 -2.29
CA LEU A 244 -1.97 7.92 -1.45
C LEU A 244 -1.10 8.45 -0.31
N ALA A 245 -1.42 8.07 0.92
CA ALA A 245 -0.49 8.16 2.03
C ALA A 245 0.31 6.86 2.06
N LEU A 246 1.64 6.95 2.15
CA LEU A 246 2.48 5.77 2.07
C LEU A 246 3.74 5.86 2.95
N THR A 247 4.30 4.69 3.27
CA THR A 247 5.63 4.48 3.82
C THR A 247 6.25 3.23 3.20
N HIS A 248 7.57 3.18 3.09
CA HIS A 248 8.29 2.04 2.52
C HIS A 248 9.66 1.78 3.18
N THR A 249 9.97 2.51 4.24
CA THR A 249 11.26 2.45 4.94
C THR A 249 11.13 1.78 6.30
N SER A 250 12.24 1.27 6.83
CA SER A 250 12.27 0.78 8.22
C SER A 250 12.24 1.90 9.25
N GLU A 251 12.65 3.11 8.86
CA GLU A 251 12.66 4.30 9.68
C GLU A 251 11.40 5.12 9.49
N TYR A 252 11.10 5.98 10.46
CA TYR A 252 9.89 6.78 10.49
C TYR A 252 9.90 7.84 9.39
N LEU A 253 9.34 7.50 8.23
CA LEU A 253 9.18 8.40 7.09
C LEU A 253 7.84 8.13 6.41
N LEU A 254 7.01 9.15 6.31
CA LEU A 254 5.72 9.12 5.65
C LEU A 254 5.75 10.04 4.43
N LYS A 255 4.97 9.68 3.42
CA LYS A 255 4.87 10.44 2.18
C LYS A 255 3.42 10.56 1.75
N ILE A 256 3.09 11.65 1.08
CA ILE A 256 1.86 11.79 0.31
C ILE A 256 2.26 11.80 -1.16
N TYR A 257 1.70 10.88 -1.89
CA TYR A 257 1.96 10.67 -3.32
C TYR A 257 0.72 10.96 -4.13
N ASN A 258 0.90 11.73 -5.21
CA ASN A 258 -0.13 11.96 -6.22
C ASN A 258 0.15 11.03 -7.41
N PRO A 259 -0.62 9.94 -7.57
CA PRO A 259 -0.37 8.97 -8.63
C PRO A 259 -0.74 9.50 -10.03
N GLU A 260 -1.66 10.46 -10.13
CA GLU A 260 -2.03 11.09 -11.39
C GLU A 260 -0.89 11.93 -11.97
N ALA A 261 -0.20 12.68 -11.09
CA ALA A 261 0.97 13.48 -11.45
C ALA A 261 2.30 12.70 -11.37
N ASP A 262 2.27 11.44 -10.91
CA ASP A 262 3.44 10.60 -10.61
C ASP A 262 4.48 11.33 -9.74
N LYS A 263 4.02 11.92 -8.63
CA LYS A 263 4.86 12.78 -7.81
C LYS A 263 4.59 12.65 -6.32
N ILE A 264 5.67 12.58 -5.53
CA ILE A 264 5.60 12.81 -4.09
C ILE A 264 5.36 14.31 -3.87
N ILE A 265 4.24 14.64 -3.21
CA ILE A 265 3.84 16.02 -2.94
C ILE A 265 4.14 16.44 -1.51
N ARG A 266 4.46 15.51 -0.63
CA ARG A 266 4.85 15.77 0.75
C ARG A 266 5.66 14.60 1.31
N GLU A 267 6.70 14.93 2.06
CA GLU A 267 7.43 13.98 2.90
C GLU A 267 7.49 14.55 4.33
N PHE A 268 7.29 13.69 5.32
CA PHE A 268 7.28 14.11 6.71
C PHE A 268 7.69 12.98 7.65
N ARG A 269 8.26 13.36 8.77
CA ARG A 269 8.65 12.44 9.84
C ARG A 269 8.59 13.12 11.18
N ARG A 270 8.74 12.36 12.25
CA ARG A 270 8.99 12.88 13.59
C ARG A 270 10.18 12.16 14.23
N ALA A 271 10.74 12.73 15.28
CA ALA A 271 11.68 12.00 16.13
C ALA A 271 10.96 10.80 16.76
N TYR A 272 11.51 9.59 16.52
CA TYR A 272 10.94 8.34 16.96
C TYR A 272 12.01 7.44 17.59
N GLU A 273 11.73 6.90 18.78
CA GLU A 273 12.59 5.92 19.43
C GLU A 273 12.32 4.55 18.85
N ARG A 274 13.28 3.97 18.16
CA ARG A 274 13.12 2.72 17.43
C ARG A 274 12.96 1.53 18.39
N VAL A 275 12.00 0.69 18.11
CA VAL A 275 11.66 -0.46 18.93
C VAL A 275 12.47 -1.69 18.49
N LYS A 276 13.11 -2.37 19.43
CA LYS A 276 13.74 -3.66 19.18
C LYS A 276 12.67 -4.75 19.00
N PRO A 277 12.89 -5.73 18.10
CA PRO A 277 11.99 -6.87 18.03
C PRO A 277 12.05 -7.70 19.33
N GLU A 278 10.91 -8.27 19.68
CA GLU A 278 10.87 -9.29 20.72
C GLU A 278 11.62 -10.54 20.25
N PRO A 279 12.29 -11.27 21.13
CA PRO A 279 12.91 -12.54 20.78
C PRO A 279 11.87 -13.49 20.18
N LEU A 280 12.22 -14.16 19.08
CA LEU A 280 11.36 -15.16 18.48
C LEU A 280 11.10 -16.32 19.45
N THR A 281 9.84 -16.72 19.59
CA THR A 281 9.47 -17.93 20.31
C THR A 281 10.00 -19.18 19.59
N GLU A 282 10.09 -20.32 20.27
CA GLU A 282 10.54 -21.57 19.65
C GLU A 282 9.61 -22.01 18.48
N GLU A 283 8.32 -21.69 18.56
CA GLU A 283 7.37 -21.93 17.48
C GLU A 283 7.64 -21.02 16.28
N GLN A 284 7.87 -19.74 16.52
CA GLN A 284 8.23 -18.78 15.46
C GLN A 284 9.56 -19.10 14.78
N LYS A 285 10.54 -19.64 15.51
CA LYS A 285 11.82 -20.11 14.94
C LYS A 285 11.62 -21.33 14.04
N LYS A 286 10.62 -22.18 14.30
CA LYS A 286 10.24 -23.30 13.44
C LYS A 286 9.50 -22.86 12.19
N GLY A 287 8.88 -21.68 12.22
CA GLY A 287 8.29 -21.04 11.03
C GLY A 287 9.37 -20.63 10.03
N GLY A 288 9.01 -20.49 8.78
CA GLY A 288 9.96 -20.03 7.76
C GLY A 288 9.72 -20.63 6.38
N LEU A 289 10.77 -20.60 5.58
CA LEU A 289 10.76 -21.14 4.22
C LEU A 289 11.45 -22.51 4.20
N ILE A 290 10.86 -23.46 3.50
CA ILE A 290 11.49 -24.74 3.21
C ILE A 290 11.78 -24.76 1.71
N ILE A 291 13.07 -24.67 1.33
CA ILE A 291 13.53 -24.63 -0.06
C ILE A 291 14.54 -25.78 -0.23
N ASP A 292 14.28 -26.67 -1.18
CA ASP A 292 15.09 -27.86 -1.44
C ASP A 292 15.38 -28.71 -0.18
N GLY A 293 14.37 -28.84 0.70
CA GLY A 293 14.46 -29.58 1.95
C GLY A 293 15.24 -28.89 3.08
N LYS A 294 15.82 -27.71 2.84
CA LYS A 294 16.49 -26.89 3.85
C LYS A 294 15.56 -25.86 4.43
N HIS A 295 15.54 -25.74 5.76
CA HIS A 295 14.77 -24.76 6.49
C HIS A 295 15.53 -23.43 6.64
N TYR A 296 14.86 -22.32 6.34
CA TYR A 296 15.35 -20.94 6.51
C TYR A 296 14.39 -20.19 7.40
N GLY A 297 14.81 -19.89 8.62
CA GLY A 297 14.03 -19.08 9.56
C GLY A 297 13.93 -17.62 9.14
N PRO A 298 13.02 -16.84 9.76
CA PRO A 298 12.94 -15.41 9.55
C PRO A 298 14.28 -14.74 9.95
N PRO A 299 14.75 -13.75 9.18
CA PRO A 299 16.00 -13.05 9.48
C PRO A 299 15.89 -12.24 10.76
N GLU A 300 16.99 -12.15 11.50
CA GLU A 300 17.07 -11.30 12.68
C GLU A 300 17.12 -9.82 12.27
N LEU A 301 16.23 -9.01 12.85
CA LEU A 301 16.17 -7.58 12.64
C LEU A 301 16.73 -6.84 13.84
N LYS A 302 17.53 -5.80 13.61
CA LYS A 302 18.03 -4.93 14.69
C LYS A 302 16.91 -4.09 15.33
N PHE A 303 15.96 -3.65 14.53
CA PHE A 303 14.78 -2.88 14.92
C PHE A 303 13.58 -3.33 14.11
N GLN A 304 12.39 -3.18 14.68
CA GLN A 304 11.14 -3.27 13.93
C GLN A 304 11.04 -2.09 12.94
N ASN A 305 10.19 -2.22 11.92
CA ASN A 305 9.80 -1.06 11.11
C ASN A 305 9.03 -0.08 11.99
N ASP A 306 9.44 1.18 12.01
CA ASP A 306 8.91 2.19 12.94
C ASP A 306 7.40 2.42 12.74
N VAL A 307 6.94 2.40 11.48
CA VAL A 307 5.53 2.42 11.09
C VAL A 307 5.12 1.04 10.57
N ARG A 308 4.09 0.46 11.17
CA ARG A 308 3.63 -0.91 10.91
C ARG A 308 2.44 -0.97 9.96
N ASN A 309 1.60 0.07 9.98
CA ASN A 309 0.43 0.20 9.11
C ASN A 309 0.04 1.67 8.99
N LEU A 310 -0.74 1.98 7.96
CA LEU A 310 -1.35 3.28 7.76
C LEU A 310 -2.86 3.12 7.66
N LEU A 311 -3.58 4.06 8.24
CA LEU A 311 -5.01 4.22 8.10
C LEU A 311 -5.29 5.67 7.71
N ALA A 312 -6.31 5.92 6.90
CA ALA A 312 -6.71 7.26 6.54
C ALA A 312 -8.14 7.54 7.00
N ARG A 313 -8.37 8.71 7.57
CA ARG A 313 -9.67 9.17 8.04
C ARG A 313 -9.86 10.62 7.63
N CYS A 314 -10.80 10.89 6.73
CA CYS A 314 -11.01 12.25 6.20
C CYS A 314 -9.71 12.89 5.70
N ASP A 315 -9.19 13.87 6.43
CA ASP A 315 -7.91 14.55 6.15
C ASP A 315 -6.78 14.13 7.09
N GLU A 316 -6.96 13.09 7.87
CA GLU A 316 -5.96 12.59 8.82
C GLU A 316 -5.32 11.30 8.31
N ILE A 317 -4.03 11.17 8.57
CA ILE A 317 -3.25 9.95 8.37
C ILE A 317 -2.88 9.42 9.75
N TRP A 318 -3.33 8.22 10.06
CA TRP A 318 -3.00 7.52 11.28
C TRP A 318 -1.86 6.54 11.01
N ALA A 319 -0.71 6.82 11.60
CA ALA A 319 0.44 5.94 11.55
C ALA A 319 0.41 4.99 12.75
N VAL A 320 0.16 3.71 12.48
CA VAL A 320 0.27 2.65 13.47
C VAL A 320 1.74 2.38 13.71
N THR A 321 2.25 2.72 14.89
CA THR A 321 3.67 2.58 15.19
C THR A 321 4.03 1.18 15.69
N SER A 322 5.33 0.89 15.83
CA SER A 322 5.80 -0.34 16.50
C SER A 322 5.81 -0.24 18.03
N THR A 323 5.53 0.94 18.60
CA THR A 323 5.50 1.15 20.05
C THR A 323 4.26 0.53 20.66
N LYS A 324 4.46 -0.43 21.56
CA LYS A 324 3.40 -1.14 22.29
C LYS A 324 3.58 -1.00 23.79
N ASP A 325 2.46 -1.02 24.51
CA ASP A 325 2.41 -1.08 25.97
C ASP A 325 1.30 -2.08 26.37
N LYS A 326 1.61 -3.00 27.26
CA LYS A 326 0.65 -4.05 27.67
C LYS A 326 -0.64 -3.49 28.28
N ALA A 327 -0.57 -2.36 28.98
CA ALA A 327 -1.72 -1.74 29.61
C ALA A 327 -2.50 -0.80 28.69
N LYS A 328 -1.79 -0.15 27.74
CA LYS A 328 -2.33 0.93 26.89
C LYS A 328 -2.65 0.48 25.48
N GLY A 329 -2.02 -0.58 24.96
CA GLY A 329 -2.19 -1.04 23.58
C GLY A 329 -1.09 -0.59 22.65
N ILE A 330 -1.42 -0.10 21.45
CA ILE A 330 -0.47 0.36 20.43
C ILE A 330 -0.55 1.88 20.25
N LEU A 331 0.59 2.53 20.07
CA LEU A 331 0.65 3.97 19.83
C LEU A 331 0.30 4.29 18.38
N ILE A 332 -0.69 5.18 18.22
CA ILE A 332 -1.11 5.76 16.94
C ILE A 332 -0.67 7.22 16.92
N ASP A 333 0.01 7.60 15.85
CA ASP A 333 0.34 9.00 15.57
C ASP A 333 -0.60 9.55 14.48
N VAL A 334 -1.07 10.77 14.66
CA VAL A 334 -2.03 11.42 13.77
C VAL A 334 -1.38 12.62 13.08
N PHE A 335 -1.39 12.59 11.75
CA PHE A 335 -0.89 13.69 10.91
C PHE A 335 -2.01 14.22 10.03
N ASP A 336 -1.93 15.51 9.70
CA ASP A 336 -2.78 16.10 8.67
C ASP A 336 -2.20 15.93 7.25
N GLY A 337 -2.94 16.42 6.25
CA GLY A 337 -2.52 16.37 4.85
C GLY A 337 -1.33 17.27 4.50
N GLU A 338 -0.88 18.11 5.41
CA GLU A 338 0.36 18.90 5.27
C GLU A 338 1.55 18.22 5.96
N GLY A 339 1.34 17.04 6.54
CA GLY A 339 2.37 16.26 7.25
C GLY A 339 2.68 16.81 8.64
N VAL A 340 1.80 17.63 9.21
CA VAL A 340 1.97 18.17 10.56
C VAL A 340 1.47 17.15 11.58
N TYR A 341 2.30 16.84 12.59
CA TYR A 341 1.97 15.94 13.69
C TYR A 341 0.97 16.60 14.62
N ARG A 342 -0.31 16.22 14.53
CA ARG A 342 -1.42 16.84 15.22
C ARG A 342 -1.68 16.26 16.58
N ASP A 343 -1.68 14.93 16.68
CA ASP A 343 -2.09 14.20 17.87
C ASP A 343 -1.40 12.84 17.97
N SER A 344 -1.51 12.22 19.14
CA SER A 344 -1.18 10.80 19.35
C SER A 344 -2.06 10.20 20.44
N PHE A 345 -2.36 8.91 20.32
CA PHE A 345 -3.10 8.18 21.33
C PHE A 345 -2.73 6.70 21.35
N TRP A 346 -2.97 6.06 22.48
CA TRP A 346 -2.85 4.63 22.62
C TRP A 346 -4.18 3.97 22.25
N LEU A 347 -4.18 3.12 21.26
CA LEU A 347 -5.35 2.33 20.87
C LEU A 347 -5.34 1.03 21.65
N LYS A 348 -6.27 0.89 22.60
CA LYS A 348 -6.40 -0.29 23.45
C LYS A 348 -7.51 -1.19 22.94
N LEU A 349 -7.14 -2.27 22.29
CA LEU A 349 -8.02 -3.33 21.80
C LEU A 349 -7.61 -4.68 22.42
N PRO A 350 -8.43 -5.73 22.32
CA PRO A 350 -8.01 -7.10 22.56
C PRO A 350 -6.78 -7.47 21.74
N GLU A 351 -5.92 -8.33 22.23
CA GLU A 351 -4.64 -8.65 21.57
C GLU A 351 -4.85 -9.20 20.15
N ALA A 352 -5.88 -10.02 19.94
CA ALA A 352 -6.23 -10.53 18.62
C ALA A 352 -6.53 -9.42 17.62
N ALA A 353 -7.29 -8.39 18.02
CA ALA A 353 -7.58 -7.22 17.20
C ALA A 353 -6.34 -6.36 16.96
N LEU A 354 -5.49 -6.16 17.98
CA LEU A 354 -4.25 -5.39 17.82
C LEU A 354 -3.30 -6.01 16.81
N LYS A 355 -3.21 -7.34 16.75
CA LYS A 355 -2.42 -8.04 15.72
C LYS A 355 -2.88 -7.63 14.33
N SER A 356 -4.18 -7.57 14.09
CA SER A 356 -4.73 -7.20 12.78
C SER A 356 -4.55 -5.72 12.43
N VAL A 357 -4.59 -4.83 13.41
CA VAL A 357 -4.34 -3.40 13.18
C VAL A 357 -2.91 -3.13 12.70
N ILE A 358 -1.95 -3.97 13.09
CA ILE A 358 -0.54 -3.84 12.72
C ILE A 358 -0.29 -4.23 11.26
N TYR A 359 -1.13 -5.11 10.69
CA TYR A 359 -0.91 -5.65 9.35
C TYR A 359 -1.88 -5.03 8.34
N PRO A 360 -1.38 -4.50 7.21
CA PRO A 360 -2.23 -4.01 6.13
C PRO A 360 -3.21 -5.07 5.63
N GLY A 361 -4.44 -4.64 5.33
CA GLY A 361 -5.48 -5.50 4.76
C GLY A 361 -6.33 -6.26 5.78
N PHE A 362 -5.96 -6.29 7.09
CA PHE A 362 -6.75 -6.94 8.14
C PHE A 362 -7.59 -5.96 8.96
N CYS A 363 -7.51 -4.69 8.65
CA CYS A 363 -8.35 -3.65 9.21
C CYS A 363 -8.69 -2.58 8.17
N ALA A 364 -9.77 -1.84 8.43
CA ALA A 364 -10.20 -0.69 7.64
C ALA A 364 -10.80 0.36 8.56
N LEU A 365 -10.55 1.64 8.27
CA LEU A 365 -11.11 2.77 8.99
C LEU A 365 -12.19 3.42 8.13
N ASP A 366 -13.38 3.63 8.71
CA ASP A 366 -14.53 4.24 8.07
C ASP A 366 -15.17 5.26 9.03
N GLY A 367 -14.89 6.54 8.83
CA GLY A 367 -15.27 7.58 9.76
C GLY A 367 -14.77 7.30 11.17
N ASP A 368 -15.69 7.18 12.14
CA ASP A 368 -15.39 6.85 13.52
C ASP A 368 -15.32 5.35 13.80
N PHE A 369 -15.36 4.52 12.78
CA PHE A 369 -15.39 3.07 12.94
C PHE A 369 -14.13 2.39 12.40
N LEU A 370 -13.56 1.54 13.21
CA LEU A 370 -12.46 0.65 12.86
C LEU A 370 -13.01 -0.78 12.71
N TRP A 371 -12.93 -1.30 11.51
CA TRP A 371 -13.19 -2.71 11.21
C TRP A 371 -11.90 -3.50 11.38
N VAL A 372 -11.99 -4.65 12.03
CA VAL A 372 -10.82 -5.48 12.35
C VAL A 372 -11.17 -6.95 12.18
N VAL A 373 -10.27 -7.71 11.59
CA VAL A 373 -10.33 -9.17 11.63
C VAL A 373 -9.75 -9.63 12.97
N GLU A 374 -10.47 -10.43 13.72
CA GLU A 374 -9.97 -11.10 14.91
C GLU A 374 -9.84 -12.60 14.68
N ARG A 375 -8.75 -13.17 15.17
CA ARG A 375 -8.55 -14.62 15.26
C ARG A 375 -8.54 -15.01 16.72
N SER A 376 -9.47 -15.87 17.09
CA SER A 376 -9.55 -16.40 18.47
C SER A 376 -8.45 -17.43 18.75
N GLU A 377 -8.35 -17.89 19.98
CA GLU A 377 -7.38 -18.89 20.39
C GLU A 377 -7.66 -20.27 19.77
N ASP A 378 -8.92 -20.59 19.50
CA ASP A 378 -9.38 -21.81 18.82
C ASP A 378 -9.34 -21.70 17.29
N GLU A 379 -8.63 -20.68 16.77
CA GLU A 379 -8.40 -20.44 15.35
C GLU A 379 -9.63 -20.03 14.53
N THR A 380 -10.75 -19.70 15.17
CA THR A 380 -11.91 -19.14 14.49
C THR A 380 -11.71 -17.65 14.18
N PHE A 381 -12.37 -17.17 13.15
CA PHE A 381 -12.27 -15.76 12.74
C PHE A 381 -13.60 -15.04 12.92
N ALA A 382 -13.50 -13.77 13.29
CA ALA A 382 -14.62 -12.83 13.27
C ALA A 382 -14.17 -11.49 12.68
N VAL A 383 -15.11 -10.76 12.08
CA VAL A 383 -14.89 -9.38 11.68
C VAL A 383 -15.68 -8.47 12.62
N LYS A 384 -14.96 -7.63 13.34
CA LYS A 384 -15.56 -6.74 14.33
C LYS A 384 -15.48 -5.29 13.93
N LYS A 385 -16.51 -4.54 14.29
CA LYS A 385 -16.59 -3.09 14.11
C LYS A 385 -16.49 -2.42 15.47
N TYR A 386 -15.51 -1.56 15.63
CA TYR A 386 -15.29 -0.79 16.84
C TYR A 386 -15.52 0.69 16.61
N ARG A 387 -16.26 1.35 17.50
CA ARG A 387 -16.36 2.81 17.48
C ARG A 387 -15.16 3.42 18.20
N VAL A 388 -14.41 4.26 17.49
CA VAL A 388 -13.22 4.97 17.99
C VAL A 388 -13.55 6.44 18.15
N VAL A 389 -13.61 6.89 19.38
CA VAL A 389 -13.84 8.32 19.73
C VAL A 389 -12.52 8.88 20.26
N ILE A 390 -11.91 9.82 19.54
CA ILE A 390 -10.61 10.45 19.87
C ILE A 390 -10.77 11.90 20.29
#